data_bf2cd3a6b5c98c1ccae1077316aa1c41
#
_entry.id   bf2cd3a6b5c98c1ccae1077316aa1c41
#
_cell.length_a   1.000
_cell.length_b   1.000
_cell.length_c   1.000
_cell.angle_alpha   90.00
_cell.angle_beta   90.00
_cell.angle_gamma   90.00
#
_symmetry.space_group_name_H-M   'P 1'
#
loop_
_entity.id
_entity.type
_entity.pdbx_description
1 polymer ?
#
loop_
_entity_poly.entity_id
_entity_poly.type
_entity_poly.pdbx_seq_one_letter_code
_entity_poly.pdbx_strand_id
1 'polypeptide(L)'
;MRMPLNPTGPIAVTGATIADPAQPIDYAAVRTGGVEAVYFRVAEGCGPSAPALPDGAAQAANAGLSVGCFHVMNAETPAQARAQARRFLDSFRGLPWQLRPALRIGNLDALQPDAANALALEFLLTVEYASGVVPLLCLPAERAGLLWSASVADRFPLWVIDERPDGPNVFASPWEGWTGWQYANAPVAGISGPVPLSRFTQGIFAETENACPEPPSDSKLICVTTVYGDTLSGIAALFGTTPEAIARINAIADPNRLFPGTRLFLRVPLSTPVAPCGVYTVRQGDTLSGIAARLGVGVDDLIARNQIANPSLIVPGQALSLP
;
A
#
# COMPACT_ATOMS: atom_id res chain seq x y z
N MET A 1 14.82 -19.97 1.62
CA MET A 1 13.99 -21.08 1.11
C MET A 1 12.64 -20.50 0.69
N ARG A 2 12.12 -20.79 -0.51
CA ARG A 2 10.75 -20.42 -0.86
C ARG A 2 9.79 -21.34 -0.11
N MET A 3 8.72 -20.80 0.44
CA MET A 3 7.72 -21.59 1.17
C MET A 3 6.35 -21.38 0.53
N PRO A 4 5.52 -22.43 0.45
CA PRO A 4 4.15 -22.28 0.00
C PRO A 4 3.41 -21.33 0.95
N LEU A 5 2.69 -20.37 0.36
CA LEU A 5 1.86 -19.45 1.12
C LEU A 5 0.42 -19.97 1.09
N ASN A 6 -0.16 -20.19 2.25
CA ASN A 6 -1.50 -20.72 2.39
C ASN A 6 -2.59 -19.63 2.24
N PRO A 7 -3.83 -20.00 1.89
CA PRO A 7 -4.93 -19.06 1.95
C PRO A 7 -5.22 -18.62 3.39
N THR A 8 -5.65 -17.38 3.57
CA THR A 8 -6.08 -16.83 4.87
C THR A 8 -7.42 -17.38 5.38
N GLY A 9 -8.08 -18.23 4.59
CA GLY A 9 -9.36 -18.85 4.90
C GLY A 9 -9.81 -19.78 3.76
N PRO A 10 -11.00 -20.37 3.85
CA PRO A 10 -11.55 -21.21 2.78
C PRO A 10 -11.71 -20.41 1.48
N ILE A 11 -11.44 -21.06 0.35
CA ILE A 11 -11.68 -20.47 -0.98
C ILE A 11 -13.17 -20.27 -1.14
N ALA A 12 -13.58 -19.04 -1.43
CA ALA A 12 -14.98 -18.64 -1.52
C ALA A 12 -15.45 -18.46 -2.96
N VAL A 13 -14.61 -17.83 -3.82
CA VAL A 13 -15.00 -17.50 -5.20
C VAL A 13 -13.85 -17.66 -6.18
N THR A 14 -14.19 -17.98 -7.44
CA THR A 14 -13.30 -17.87 -8.59
C THR A 14 -13.58 -16.56 -9.31
N GLY A 15 -12.53 -15.80 -9.60
CA GLY A 15 -12.63 -14.49 -10.26
C GLY A 15 -11.83 -14.41 -11.53
N ALA A 16 -12.27 -13.52 -12.44
CA ALA A 16 -11.53 -13.14 -13.65
C ALA A 16 -11.15 -11.67 -13.60
N THR A 17 -9.98 -11.34 -14.17
CA THR A 17 -9.52 -9.95 -14.31
C THR A 17 -9.78 -9.44 -15.71
N ILE A 18 -10.48 -8.32 -15.82
CA ILE A 18 -10.84 -7.66 -17.08
C ILE A 18 -10.00 -6.39 -17.20
N ALA A 19 -9.00 -6.44 -18.08
CA ALA A 19 -8.10 -5.31 -18.31
C ALA A 19 -8.71 -4.26 -19.25
N ASP A 20 -9.57 -4.68 -20.18
CA ASP A 20 -10.26 -3.82 -21.12
C ASP A 20 -11.77 -4.05 -21.04
N PRO A 21 -12.52 -3.19 -20.34
CA PRO A 21 -13.98 -3.31 -20.26
C PRO A 21 -14.71 -2.88 -21.54
N ALA A 22 -14.00 -2.33 -22.54
CA ALA A 22 -14.60 -1.93 -23.83
C ALA A 22 -14.78 -3.11 -24.80
N GLN A 23 -14.10 -4.25 -24.54
CA GLN A 23 -14.32 -5.45 -25.34
C GLN A 23 -15.74 -6.02 -25.12
N PRO A 24 -16.37 -6.61 -26.13
CA PRO A 24 -17.64 -7.30 -25.95
C PRO A 24 -17.51 -8.48 -24.97
N ILE A 25 -18.32 -8.49 -23.91
CA ILE A 25 -18.32 -9.54 -22.88
C ILE A 25 -19.75 -10.02 -22.65
N ASP A 26 -19.96 -11.34 -22.75
CA ASP A 26 -21.19 -11.99 -22.30
C ASP A 26 -21.03 -12.41 -20.83
N TYR A 27 -21.42 -11.52 -19.92
CA TYR A 27 -21.30 -11.76 -18.47
C TYR A 27 -22.17 -12.91 -17.98
N ALA A 28 -23.27 -13.25 -18.67
CA ALA A 28 -24.08 -14.41 -18.33
C ALA A 28 -23.33 -15.72 -18.65
N ALA A 29 -22.65 -15.78 -19.79
CA ALA A 29 -21.77 -16.89 -20.12
C ALA A 29 -20.57 -16.98 -19.16
N VAL A 30 -19.98 -15.85 -18.77
CA VAL A 30 -18.90 -15.78 -17.75
C VAL A 30 -19.37 -16.42 -16.44
N ARG A 31 -20.57 -16.04 -15.96
CA ARG A 31 -21.14 -16.55 -14.71
C ARG A 31 -21.44 -18.05 -14.79
N THR A 32 -22.05 -18.51 -15.89
CA THR A 32 -22.37 -19.93 -16.10
C THR A 32 -21.12 -20.78 -16.31
N GLY A 33 -20.02 -20.18 -16.79
CA GLY A 33 -18.70 -20.79 -16.91
C GLY A 33 -17.95 -20.99 -15.59
N GLY A 34 -18.57 -20.65 -14.44
CA GLY A 34 -18.00 -20.88 -13.10
C GLY A 34 -17.18 -19.73 -12.55
N VAL A 35 -17.15 -18.57 -13.22
CA VAL A 35 -16.61 -17.34 -12.67
C VAL A 35 -17.69 -16.66 -11.83
N GLU A 36 -17.35 -16.24 -10.62
CA GLU A 36 -18.27 -15.65 -9.65
C GLU A 36 -17.95 -14.20 -9.33
N ALA A 37 -16.73 -13.78 -9.64
CA ALA A 37 -16.23 -12.43 -9.39
C ALA A 37 -15.48 -11.88 -10.60
N VAL A 38 -15.55 -10.57 -10.81
CA VAL A 38 -14.75 -9.88 -11.83
C VAL A 38 -14.05 -8.66 -11.24
N TYR A 39 -12.77 -8.52 -11.56
CA TYR A 39 -11.98 -7.33 -11.26
C TYR A 39 -11.71 -6.53 -12.51
N PHE A 40 -12.18 -5.29 -12.54
CA PHE A 40 -11.91 -4.36 -13.65
C PHE A 40 -10.67 -3.52 -13.36
N ARG A 41 -9.80 -3.38 -14.37
CA ARG A 41 -8.77 -2.36 -14.34
C ARG A 41 -9.42 -1.00 -14.59
N VAL A 42 -9.34 -0.14 -13.59
CA VAL A 42 -9.90 1.21 -13.68
C VAL A 42 -9.01 2.11 -14.51
N ALA A 43 -7.73 2.18 -14.16
CA ALA A 43 -6.74 2.99 -14.84
C ALA A 43 -5.32 2.48 -14.56
N GLU A 44 -4.37 3.04 -15.31
CA GLU A 44 -2.94 2.88 -15.08
C GLU A 44 -2.30 4.26 -14.95
N GLY A 45 -1.53 4.46 -13.87
CA GLY A 45 -0.91 5.74 -13.57
C GLY A 45 -1.92 6.88 -13.47
N CYS A 46 -1.62 7.99 -14.12
CA CYS A 46 -2.52 9.13 -14.26
C CYS A 46 -3.39 9.07 -15.53
N GLY A 47 -3.42 7.92 -16.22
CA GLY A 47 -4.27 7.72 -17.39
C GLY A 47 -5.76 7.86 -17.09
N PRO A 48 -6.59 8.07 -18.09
CA PRO A 48 -8.05 8.12 -17.92
C PRO A 48 -8.57 6.73 -17.54
N SER A 49 -9.68 6.68 -16.79
CA SER A 49 -10.47 5.45 -16.66
C SER A 49 -11.13 5.08 -17.98
N ALA A 50 -11.31 3.77 -18.20
CA ALA A 50 -12.00 3.28 -19.39
C ALA A 50 -13.46 3.79 -19.41
N PRO A 51 -13.92 4.47 -20.47
CA PRO A 51 -15.30 4.99 -20.54
C PRO A 51 -16.36 3.90 -20.42
N ALA A 52 -16.07 2.68 -20.85
CA ALA A 52 -16.98 1.54 -20.78
C ALA A 52 -17.07 0.87 -19.38
N LEU A 53 -16.26 1.31 -18.43
CA LEU A 53 -16.21 0.71 -17.10
C LEU A 53 -17.56 0.74 -16.35
N PRO A 54 -18.32 1.85 -16.30
CA PRO A 54 -19.60 1.87 -15.60
C PRO A 54 -20.61 0.87 -16.18
N ASP A 55 -20.72 0.81 -17.49
CA ASP A 55 -21.64 -0.11 -18.17
C ASP A 55 -21.20 -1.58 -17.97
N GLY A 56 -19.93 -1.89 -18.10
CA GLY A 56 -19.38 -3.21 -17.87
C GLY A 56 -19.61 -3.68 -16.43
N ALA A 57 -19.37 -2.82 -15.45
CA ALA A 57 -19.58 -3.13 -14.04
C ALA A 57 -21.08 -3.37 -13.73
N ALA A 58 -21.97 -2.56 -14.30
CA ALA A 58 -23.42 -2.74 -14.14
C ALA A 58 -23.91 -4.05 -14.77
N GLN A 59 -23.45 -4.37 -15.99
CA GLN A 59 -23.80 -5.62 -16.68
C GLN A 59 -23.28 -6.85 -15.92
N ALA A 60 -22.04 -6.79 -15.40
CA ALA A 60 -21.48 -7.87 -14.58
C ALA A 60 -22.32 -8.11 -13.30
N ALA A 61 -22.66 -7.03 -12.58
CA ALA A 61 -23.50 -7.11 -11.40
C ALA A 61 -24.91 -7.67 -11.71
N ASN A 62 -25.52 -7.24 -12.81
CA ASN A 62 -26.82 -7.74 -13.25
C ASN A 62 -26.77 -9.23 -13.64
N ALA A 63 -25.63 -9.74 -14.09
CA ALA A 63 -25.42 -11.15 -14.35
C ALA A 63 -25.12 -11.98 -13.06
N GLY A 64 -25.13 -11.33 -11.89
CA GLY A 64 -24.89 -11.98 -10.60
C GLY A 64 -23.40 -12.22 -10.29
N LEU A 65 -22.51 -11.48 -10.95
CA LEU A 65 -21.08 -11.47 -10.64
C LEU A 65 -20.77 -10.44 -9.55
N SER A 66 -19.92 -10.80 -8.60
CA SER A 66 -19.36 -9.82 -7.66
C SER A 66 -18.32 -8.95 -8.36
N VAL A 67 -18.44 -7.64 -8.20
CA VAL A 67 -17.61 -6.65 -8.91
C VAL A 67 -16.56 -6.08 -8.00
N GLY A 68 -15.31 -6.02 -8.48
CA GLY A 68 -14.20 -5.31 -7.87
C GLY A 68 -13.45 -4.46 -8.88
N CYS A 69 -12.64 -3.55 -8.36
CA CYS A 69 -11.82 -2.66 -9.17
C CYS A 69 -10.36 -2.67 -8.69
N PHE A 70 -9.43 -2.55 -9.64
CA PHE A 70 -8.02 -2.38 -9.32
C PHE A 70 -7.39 -1.26 -10.14
N HIS A 71 -6.33 -0.70 -9.57
CA HIS A 71 -5.49 0.31 -10.21
C HIS A 71 -4.08 -0.22 -10.41
N VAL A 72 -3.46 0.14 -11.54
CA VAL A 72 -2.03 -0.10 -11.78
C VAL A 72 -1.28 1.19 -11.51
N MET A 73 -0.60 1.26 -10.37
CA MET A 73 0.18 2.43 -9.96
C MET A 73 1.57 2.40 -10.60
N ASN A 74 1.99 3.54 -11.15
CA ASN A 74 3.35 3.78 -11.64
C ASN A 74 3.95 5.06 -11.06
N ALA A 75 3.56 5.41 -9.83
CA ALA A 75 4.06 6.57 -9.13
C ALA A 75 5.54 6.43 -8.77
N GLU A 76 6.27 7.54 -8.85
CA GLU A 76 7.66 7.69 -8.43
C GLU A 76 7.78 8.52 -7.15
N THR A 77 6.72 9.24 -6.79
CA THR A 77 6.65 10.09 -5.59
C THR A 77 5.36 9.85 -4.81
N PRO A 78 5.37 10.09 -3.47
CA PRO A 78 4.16 9.99 -2.65
C PRO A 78 3.02 10.89 -3.12
N ALA A 79 3.33 12.08 -3.64
CA ALA A 79 2.32 12.99 -4.21
C ALA A 79 1.64 12.39 -5.44
N GLN A 80 2.40 11.73 -6.33
CA GLN A 80 1.85 11.02 -7.48
C GLN A 80 1.01 9.81 -7.04
N ALA A 81 1.48 9.03 -6.05
CA ALA A 81 0.72 7.89 -5.52
C ALA A 81 -0.64 8.34 -4.97
N ARG A 82 -0.67 9.44 -4.19
CA ARG A 82 -1.90 10.03 -3.68
C ARG A 82 -2.82 10.54 -4.79
N ALA A 83 -2.28 11.21 -5.79
CA ALA A 83 -3.07 11.69 -6.92
C ALA A 83 -3.70 10.53 -7.71
N GLN A 84 -2.95 9.44 -7.91
CA GLN A 84 -3.46 8.23 -8.55
C GLN A 84 -4.54 7.55 -7.71
N ALA A 85 -4.37 7.48 -6.38
CA ALA A 85 -5.37 6.93 -5.47
C ALA A 85 -6.69 7.70 -5.50
N ARG A 86 -6.63 9.04 -5.48
CA ARG A 86 -7.83 9.89 -5.59
C ARG A 86 -8.54 9.69 -6.93
N ARG A 87 -7.79 9.66 -8.02
CA ARG A 87 -8.34 9.40 -9.35
C ARG A 87 -8.99 8.02 -9.44
N PHE A 88 -8.37 7.01 -8.84
CA PHE A 88 -8.95 5.67 -8.71
C PHE A 88 -10.29 5.72 -7.99
N LEU A 89 -10.35 6.38 -6.83
CA LEU A 89 -11.58 6.56 -6.05
C LEU A 89 -12.70 7.27 -6.86
N ASP A 90 -12.36 8.34 -7.57
CA ASP A 90 -13.33 9.06 -8.40
C ASP A 90 -13.86 8.19 -9.54
N SER A 91 -13.03 7.31 -10.08
CA SER A 91 -13.37 6.46 -11.22
C SER A 91 -14.30 5.30 -10.88
N PHE A 92 -14.29 4.80 -9.64
CA PHE A 92 -15.19 3.72 -9.23
C PHE A 92 -16.31 4.18 -8.28
N ARG A 93 -16.38 5.47 -7.98
CA ARG A 93 -17.50 6.03 -7.20
C ARG A 93 -18.82 5.81 -7.94
N GLY A 94 -19.79 5.21 -7.24
CA GLY A 94 -21.11 4.91 -7.79
C GLY A 94 -21.19 3.62 -8.60
N LEU A 95 -20.10 2.87 -8.78
CA LEU A 95 -20.14 1.55 -9.36
C LEU A 95 -20.69 0.51 -8.35
N PRO A 96 -21.31 -0.58 -8.80
CA PRO A 96 -21.87 -1.62 -7.94
C PRO A 96 -20.80 -2.60 -7.42
N TRP A 97 -19.74 -2.09 -6.77
CA TRP A 97 -18.65 -2.91 -6.26
C TRP A 97 -18.98 -3.55 -4.91
N GLN A 98 -18.63 -4.81 -4.74
CA GLN A 98 -18.75 -5.59 -3.50
C GLN A 98 -17.41 -6.12 -2.99
N LEU A 99 -16.39 -6.10 -3.85
CA LEU A 99 -15.07 -6.62 -3.53
C LEU A 99 -14.14 -5.50 -3.09
N ARG A 100 -13.15 -5.83 -2.26
CA ARG A 100 -12.14 -4.86 -1.82
C ARG A 100 -11.44 -4.20 -3.02
N PRO A 101 -11.24 -2.89 -3.03
CA PRO A 101 -10.39 -2.24 -4.03
C PRO A 101 -8.99 -2.85 -4.01
N ALA A 102 -8.30 -2.88 -5.15
CA ALA A 102 -6.97 -3.47 -5.20
C ALA A 102 -5.94 -2.53 -5.85
N LEU A 103 -4.71 -2.60 -5.34
CA LEU A 103 -3.54 -1.92 -5.89
C LEU A 103 -2.60 -2.95 -6.54
N ARG A 104 -2.22 -2.71 -7.80
CA ARG A 104 -1.07 -3.34 -8.47
C ARG A 104 -0.01 -2.27 -8.74
N ILE A 105 1.26 -2.60 -8.56
CA ILE A 105 2.35 -1.65 -8.81
C ILE A 105 3.02 -2.03 -10.12
N GLY A 106 2.91 -1.16 -11.13
CA GLY A 106 3.39 -1.41 -12.49
C GLY A 106 4.90 -1.27 -12.63
N ASN A 107 5.51 -0.33 -11.90
CA ASN A 107 6.95 -0.02 -11.95
C ASN A 107 7.75 -0.62 -10.77
N LEU A 108 7.23 -1.68 -10.13
CA LEU A 108 7.81 -2.27 -8.91
C LEU A 108 9.28 -2.65 -9.06
N ASP A 109 9.69 -3.09 -10.25
CA ASP A 109 11.07 -3.51 -10.53
C ASP A 109 12.08 -2.37 -10.50
N ALA A 110 11.62 -1.15 -10.72
CA ALA A 110 12.44 0.06 -10.69
C ALA A 110 12.53 0.68 -9.28
N LEU A 111 11.71 0.22 -8.33
CA LEU A 111 11.63 0.82 -6.99
C LEU A 111 12.55 0.13 -5.99
N GLN A 112 13.23 0.94 -5.17
CA GLN A 112 13.89 0.44 -3.97
C GLN A 112 12.84 0.04 -2.92
N PRO A 113 13.14 -0.90 -1.99
CA PRO A 113 12.19 -1.41 -1.00
C PRO A 113 11.45 -0.32 -0.22
N ASP A 114 12.17 0.69 0.23
CA ASP A 114 11.60 1.79 1.03
C ASP A 114 10.65 2.65 0.22
N ALA A 115 11.03 2.95 -1.02
CA ALA A 115 10.18 3.69 -1.93
C ALA A 115 8.90 2.89 -2.26
N ALA A 116 9.02 1.59 -2.55
CA ALA A 116 7.88 0.73 -2.81
C ALA A 116 6.89 0.72 -1.64
N ASN A 117 7.39 0.55 -0.39
CA ASN A 117 6.56 0.60 0.81
C ASN A 117 5.88 1.97 0.99
N ALA A 118 6.63 3.06 0.87
CA ALA A 118 6.10 4.41 1.05
C ALA A 118 5.01 4.74 0.01
N LEU A 119 5.23 4.40 -1.26
CA LEU A 119 4.29 4.66 -2.34
C LEU A 119 3.02 3.79 -2.21
N ALA A 120 3.20 2.50 -1.89
CA ALA A 120 2.08 1.59 -1.65
C ALA A 120 1.23 2.07 -0.45
N LEU A 121 1.86 2.41 0.68
CA LEU A 121 1.15 2.94 1.85
C LEU A 121 0.40 4.22 1.54
N GLU A 122 1.01 5.16 0.81
CA GLU A 122 0.35 6.41 0.43
C GLU A 122 -0.92 6.17 -0.40
N PHE A 123 -0.84 5.24 -1.36
CA PHE A 123 -2.00 4.86 -2.17
C PHE A 123 -3.06 4.13 -1.35
N LEU A 124 -2.66 3.04 -0.68
CA LEU A 124 -3.57 2.13 0.04
C LEU A 124 -4.30 2.85 1.18
N LEU A 125 -3.57 3.65 1.97
CA LEU A 125 -4.17 4.45 3.06
C LEU A 125 -5.12 5.51 2.50
N THR A 126 -4.79 6.15 1.38
CA THR A 126 -5.70 7.12 0.75
C THR A 126 -7.01 6.45 0.32
N VAL A 127 -6.92 5.26 -0.27
CA VAL A 127 -8.12 4.50 -0.68
C VAL A 127 -8.91 4.03 0.54
N GLU A 128 -8.26 3.47 1.54
CA GLU A 128 -8.91 2.98 2.77
C GLU A 128 -9.65 4.10 3.49
N TYR A 129 -8.99 5.25 3.70
CA TYR A 129 -9.61 6.38 4.39
C TYR A 129 -10.84 6.93 3.67
N ALA A 130 -10.81 6.99 2.35
CA ALA A 130 -11.91 7.57 1.57
C ALA A 130 -13.05 6.57 1.31
N SER A 131 -12.75 5.27 1.20
CA SER A 131 -13.76 4.23 0.94
C SER A 131 -14.31 3.56 2.21
N GLY A 132 -13.59 3.64 3.32
CA GLY A 132 -13.88 2.87 4.54
C GLY A 132 -13.56 1.38 4.42
N VAL A 133 -12.89 0.95 3.33
CA VAL A 133 -12.58 -0.44 3.05
C VAL A 133 -11.06 -0.62 2.91
N VAL A 134 -10.50 -1.59 3.64
CA VAL A 134 -9.08 -1.96 3.52
C VAL A 134 -8.83 -2.56 2.13
N PRO A 135 -7.96 -1.95 1.29
CA PRO A 135 -7.70 -2.46 -0.05
C PRO A 135 -6.75 -3.66 -0.03
N LEU A 136 -6.70 -4.39 -1.14
CA LEU A 136 -5.73 -5.46 -1.39
C LEU A 136 -4.46 -4.90 -2.02
N LEU A 137 -3.32 -5.51 -1.70
CA LEU A 137 -2.08 -5.32 -2.44
C LEU A 137 -1.83 -6.52 -3.35
N CYS A 138 -1.81 -6.29 -4.67
CA CYS A 138 -1.63 -7.32 -5.70
C CYS A 138 -0.18 -7.34 -6.17
N LEU A 139 0.53 -8.45 -5.94
CA LEU A 139 1.97 -8.60 -6.20
C LEU A 139 2.32 -9.93 -6.87
N PRO A 140 3.31 -9.93 -7.78
CA PRO A 140 3.98 -11.16 -8.21
C PRO A 140 4.63 -11.87 -7.01
N ALA A 141 4.61 -13.21 -7.00
CA ALA A 141 5.16 -14.01 -5.90
C ALA A 141 6.64 -13.72 -5.61
N GLU A 142 7.43 -13.46 -6.65
CA GLU A 142 8.85 -13.09 -6.54
C GLU A 142 9.06 -11.71 -5.90
N ARG A 143 8.03 -10.88 -5.86
CA ARG A 143 8.04 -9.53 -5.27
C ARG A 143 7.26 -9.43 -3.97
N ALA A 144 6.53 -10.46 -3.57
CA ALA A 144 5.77 -10.49 -2.31
C ALA A 144 6.62 -10.89 -1.09
N GLY A 145 7.94 -10.96 -1.22
CA GLY A 145 8.88 -11.36 -0.16
C GLY A 145 9.51 -10.18 0.58
N LEU A 146 10.82 -10.22 0.72
CA LEU A 146 11.63 -9.34 1.58
C LEU A 146 11.53 -7.82 1.36
N LEU A 147 10.85 -7.37 0.31
CA LEU A 147 10.70 -5.96 0.00
C LEU A 147 9.74 -5.22 0.95
N TRP A 148 8.86 -5.97 1.65
CA TRP A 148 7.72 -5.37 2.34
C TRP A 148 7.91 -5.34 3.84
N SER A 149 7.49 -4.22 4.44
CA SER A 149 7.47 -4.04 5.89
C SER A 149 6.24 -4.70 6.52
N ALA A 150 6.36 -5.02 7.82
CA ALA A 150 5.22 -5.45 8.62
C ALA A 150 4.06 -4.45 8.57
N SER A 151 4.35 -3.14 8.55
CA SER A 151 3.33 -2.09 8.43
C SER A 151 2.44 -2.20 7.20
N VAL A 152 2.95 -2.80 6.11
CA VAL A 152 2.15 -3.09 4.91
C VAL A 152 1.48 -4.44 5.04
N ALA A 153 2.24 -5.47 5.42
CA ALA A 153 1.78 -6.85 5.40
C ALA A 153 0.70 -7.15 6.44
N ASP A 154 0.81 -6.59 7.65
CA ASP A 154 -0.15 -6.79 8.72
C ASP A 154 -1.49 -6.09 8.48
N ARG A 155 -1.48 -5.06 7.62
CA ARG A 155 -2.67 -4.24 7.38
C ARG A 155 -3.39 -4.57 6.07
N PHE A 156 -2.64 -4.80 4.99
CA PHE A 156 -3.21 -4.94 3.66
C PHE A 156 -3.13 -6.39 3.18
N PRO A 157 -4.30 -7.05 2.97
CA PRO A 157 -4.32 -8.42 2.51
C PRO A 157 -3.64 -8.59 1.15
N LEU A 158 -2.97 -9.73 0.97
CA LEU A 158 -2.22 -10.05 -0.24
C LEU A 158 -3.09 -10.72 -1.31
N TRP A 159 -3.01 -10.20 -2.54
CA TRP A 159 -3.40 -10.89 -3.76
C TRP A 159 -2.13 -11.26 -4.53
N VAL A 160 -1.72 -12.51 -4.43
CA VAL A 160 -0.46 -12.99 -5.04
C VAL A 160 -0.69 -13.48 -6.46
N ILE A 161 0.25 -13.17 -7.36
CA ILE A 161 0.28 -13.64 -8.74
C ILE A 161 1.34 -14.72 -8.84
N ASP A 162 0.92 -15.97 -9.12
CA ASP A 162 1.81 -17.11 -9.30
C ASP A 162 1.08 -18.22 -10.04
N GLU A 163 1.50 -18.51 -11.26
CA GLU A 163 0.84 -19.51 -12.12
C GLU A 163 1.36 -20.95 -11.89
N ARG A 164 2.09 -21.18 -10.79
CA ARG A 164 2.55 -22.54 -10.45
C ARG A 164 1.39 -23.40 -9.93
N PRO A 165 1.32 -24.67 -10.38
CA PRO A 165 0.17 -25.55 -10.05
C PRO A 165 0.06 -25.89 -8.56
N ASP A 166 1.21 -25.91 -7.85
CA ASP A 166 1.28 -26.29 -6.43
C ASP A 166 0.92 -25.15 -5.46
N GLY A 167 0.48 -24.02 -5.99
CA GLY A 167 0.13 -22.84 -5.22
C GLY A 167 1.21 -21.77 -5.19
N PRO A 168 0.91 -20.58 -4.64
CA PRO A 168 1.86 -19.49 -4.58
C PRO A 168 2.99 -19.80 -3.62
N ASN A 169 4.22 -19.52 -4.06
CA ASN A 169 5.43 -19.83 -3.32
C ASN A 169 6.29 -18.59 -3.20
N VAL A 170 6.29 -17.97 -2.02
CA VAL A 170 6.91 -16.68 -1.74
C VAL A 170 8.16 -16.87 -0.90
N PHE A 171 9.24 -16.19 -1.25
CA PHE A 171 10.47 -16.21 -0.46
C PHE A 171 10.37 -15.21 0.69
N ALA A 172 10.48 -15.71 1.94
CA ALA A 172 10.47 -14.89 3.15
C ALA A 172 9.33 -13.85 3.15
N SER A 173 8.10 -14.32 2.93
CA SER A 173 6.91 -13.47 2.95
C SER A 173 6.69 -12.87 4.33
N PRO A 174 6.42 -11.55 4.43
CA PRO A 174 5.92 -10.97 5.67
C PRO A 174 4.42 -11.25 5.88
N TRP A 175 3.67 -11.65 4.84
CA TRP A 175 2.28 -12.09 5.00
C TRP A 175 2.22 -13.53 5.50
N GLU A 176 1.32 -13.79 6.43
CA GLU A 176 1.03 -15.16 6.92
C GLU A 176 0.26 -16.00 5.89
N GLY A 177 -0.48 -15.34 4.98
CA GLY A 177 -1.28 -15.99 3.97
C GLY A 177 -1.73 -15.05 2.86
N TRP A 178 -2.45 -15.59 1.89
CA TRP A 178 -3.04 -14.83 0.79
C TRP A 178 -4.57 -14.78 0.87
N THR A 179 -5.13 -13.66 0.45
CA THR A 179 -6.59 -13.47 0.28
C THR A 179 -7.01 -13.70 -1.17
N GLY A 180 -6.12 -13.40 -2.11
CA GLY A 180 -6.28 -13.69 -3.53
C GLY A 180 -5.05 -14.40 -4.11
N TRP A 181 -5.27 -15.33 -5.04
CA TRP A 181 -4.23 -15.99 -5.80
C TRP A 181 -4.59 -16.05 -7.28
N GLN A 182 -3.87 -15.28 -8.12
CA GLN A 182 -3.93 -15.40 -9.57
C GLN A 182 -3.10 -16.62 -9.97
N TYR A 183 -3.77 -17.66 -10.45
CA TYR A 183 -3.17 -18.98 -10.67
C TYR A 183 -3.03 -19.36 -12.14
N ALA A 184 -3.71 -18.67 -13.04
CA ALA A 184 -3.68 -19.00 -14.46
C ALA A 184 -4.05 -17.78 -15.32
N ASN A 185 -3.71 -17.90 -16.59
CA ASN A 185 -4.23 -17.07 -17.67
C ASN A 185 -4.90 -18.02 -18.69
N ALA A 186 -6.24 -18.01 -18.74
CA ALA A 186 -6.97 -19.03 -19.50
C ALA A 186 -8.23 -18.46 -20.19
N PRO A 187 -8.73 -19.12 -21.23
CA PRO A 187 -10.02 -18.77 -21.86
C PRO A 187 -11.18 -18.90 -20.86
N VAL A 188 -12.10 -17.95 -20.91
CA VAL A 188 -13.35 -17.94 -20.16
C VAL A 188 -14.50 -17.76 -21.13
N ALA A 189 -15.56 -18.58 -20.98
CA ALA A 189 -16.76 -18.43 -21.81
C ALA A 189 -17.29 -16.98 -21.69
N GLY A 190 -17.66 -16.39 -22.81
CA GLY A 190 -18.17 -15.02 -22.85
C GLY A 190 -17.11 -13.93 -22.93
N ILE A 191 -15.83 -14.25 -22.86
CA ILE A 191 -14.72 -13.28 -23.01
C ILE A 191 -13.83 -13.69 -24.20
N SER A 192 -13.45 -12.72 -25.02
CA SER A 192 -12.55 -12.96 -26.15
C SER A 192 -11.10 -13.05 -25.66
N GLY A 193 -10.43 -14.18 -25.89
CA GLY A 193 -9.06 -14.43 -25.47
C GLY A 193 -8.91 -14.86 -24.01
N PRO A 194 -7.69 -15.23 -23.62
CA PRO A 194 -7.40 -15.64 -22.26
C PRO A 194 -7.40 -14.43 -21.31
N VAL A 195 -7.89 -14.67 -20.09
CA VAL A 195 -7.90 -13.68 -19.00
C VAL A 195 -7.29 -14.26 -17.73
N PRO A 196 -6.68 -13.41 -16.88
CA PRO A 196 -6.18 -13.86 -15.59
C PRO A 196 -7.31 -14.38 -14.70
N LEU A 197 -7.14 -15.61 -14.21
CA LEU A 197 -8.04 -16.27 -13.27
C LEU A 197 -7.43 -16.29 -11.87
N SER A 198 -8.26 -16.01 -10.88
CA SER A 198 -7.88 -15.99 -9.49
C SER A 198 -8.84 -16.77 -8.60
N ARG A 199 -8.30 -17.33 -7.51
CA ARG A 199 -9.06 -17.85 -6.38
C ARG A 199 -9.01 -16.86 -5.25
N PHE A 200 -10.14 -16.64 -4.60
CA PHE A 200 -10.23 -15.71 -3.47
C PHE A 200 -10.84 -16.37 -2.26
N THR A 201 -10.35 -16.00 -1.08
CA THR A 201 -10.98 -16.35 0.20
C THR A 201 -12.15 -15.40 0.49
N GLN A 202 -12.92 -15.69 1.54
CA GLN A 202 -14.00 -14.81 1.98
C GLN A 202 -13.55 -13.38 2.30
N GLY A 203 -12.27 -13.20 2.68
CA GLY A 203 -11.68 -11.89 2.95
C GLY A 203 -11.62 -10.93 1.76
N ILE A 204 -12.02 -11.38 0.55
CA ILE A 204 -12.12 -10.54 -0.64
C ILE A 204 -13.30 -9.56 -0.59
N PHE A 205 -14.36 -9.89 0.13
CA PHE A 205 -15.54 -9.04 0.19
C PHE A 205 -15.29 -7.79 1.01
N ALA A 206 -15.81 -6.67 0.53
CA ALA A 206 -15.71 -5.40 1.20
C ALA A 206 -16.58 -5.40 2.46
N GLU A 207 -15.91 -5.38 3.61
CA GLU A 207 -16.57 -5.04 4.88
C GLU A 207 -16.32 -3.56 5.12
N THR A 208 -17.39 -2.79 5.26
CA THR A 208 -17.27 -1.37 5.65
C THR A 208 -17.00 -1.32 7.14
N GLU A 209 -15.73 -1.31 7.51
CA GLU A 209 -15.34 -0.84 8.83
C GLU A 209 -15.63 0.66 8.90
N ASN A 210 -15.90 1.17 10.11
CA ASN A 210 -16.23 2.59 10.33
C ASN A 210 -15.27 3.48 9.52
N ALA A 211 -15.81 4.22 8.57
CA ALA A 211 -15.04 5.08 7.68
C ALA A 211 -14.11 5.97 8.51
N CYS A 212 -12.81 5.80 8.32
CA CYS A 212 -11.84 6.67 8.94
C CYS A 212 -11.88 8.02 8.20
N PRO A 213 -11.83 9.15 8.89
CA PRO A 213 -11.83 10.45 8.22
C PRO A 213 -10.68 10.51 7.21
N GLU A 214 -10.96 11.03 6.02
CA GLU A 214 -9.97 11.21 4.96
C GLU A 214 -8.75 11.96 5.53
N PRO A 215 -7.51 11.50 5.23
CA PRO A 215 -6.34 12.22 5.68
C PRO A 215 -6.37 13.65 5.14
N PRO A 216 -5.99 14.66 5.94
CA PRO A 216 -6.00 16.04 5.49
C PRO A 216 -5.30 16.18 4.16
N SER A 217 -5.90 16.95 3.24
CA SER A 217 -5.35 17.18 1.89
C SER A 217 -3.94 17.81 1.90
N ASP A 218 -3.60 18.43 3.04
CA ASP A 218 -2.36 19.11 3.34
C ASP A 218 -1.34 18.25 4.13
N SER A 219 -1.49 16.94 4.12
CA SER A 219 -0.60 15.98 4.81
C SER A 219 0.26 15.16 3.85
N LYS A 220 1.40 14.67 4.35
CA LYS A 220 2.32 13.74 3.65
C LYS A 220 2.69 12.57 4.55
N LEU A 221 3.01 11.44 3.94
CA LEU A 221 3.56 10.28 4.64
C LEU A 221 5.09 10.39 4.68
N ILE A 222 5.68 10.14 5.85
CA ILE A 222 7.13 10.06 6.05
C ILE A 222 7.48 8.77 6.76
N CYS A 223 8.74 8.33 6.63
CA CYS A 223 9.28 7.21 7.38
C CYS A 223 10.34 7.71 8.35
N VAL A 224 10.27 7.26 9.62
CA VAL A 224 11.28 7.51 10.63
C VAL A 224 11.74 6.20 11.25
N THR A 225 13.00 6.12 11.65
CA THR A 225 13.53 4.96 12.37
C THR A 225 13.65 5.31 13.85
N THR A 226 13.12 4.48 14.71
CA THR A 226 13.14 4.68 16.15
C THR A 226 14.55 4.45 16.73
N VAL A 227 14.91 5.21 17.76
CA VAL A 227 16.13 5.02 18.53
C VAL A 227 15.80 4.67 19.99
N TYR A 228 16.79 4.27 20.75
CA TYR A 228 16.60 3.96 22.17
C TYR A 228 16.05 5.17 22.94
N GLY A 229 14.97 4.97 23.69
CA GLY A 229 14.28 6.03 24.43
C GLY A 229 13.16 6.73 23.67
N ASP A 230 12.96 6.43 22.39
CA ASP A 230 11.79 6.94 21.65
C ASP A 230 10.49 6.34 22.20
N THR A 231 9.45 7.16 22.22
CA THR A 231 8.07 6.76 22.49
C THR A 231 7.18 7.27 21.37
N LEU A 232 6.05 6.57 21.12
CA LEU A 232 5.09 7.05 20.13
C LEU A 232 4.59 8.45 20.44
N SER A 233 4.39 8.77 21.73
CA SER A 233 3.97 10.11 22.16
C SER A 233 5.04 11.16 21.87
N GLY A 234 6.33 10.86 22.11
CA GLY A 234 7.43 11.75 21.81
C GLY A 234 7.57 12.00 20.31
N ILE A 235 7.51 10.93 19.51
CA ILE A 235 7.55 11.03 18.04
C ILE A 235 6.34 11.81 17.52
N ALA A 236 5.13 11.52 18.03
CA ALA A 236 3.90 12.22 17.65
C ALA A 236 3.99 13.72 17.91
N ALA A 237 4.45 14.12 19.09
CA ALA A 237 4.64 15.52 19.43
C ALA A 237 5.69 16.21 18.54
N LEU A 238 6.76 15.47 18.16
CA LEU A 238 7.82 15.97 17.30
C LEU A 238 7.33 16.31 15.89
N PHE A 239 6.43 15.49 15.37
CA PHE A 239 5.97 15.58 13.98
C PHE A 239 4.54 16.15 13.82
N GLY A 240 3.93 16.66 14.91
CA GLY A 240 2.60 17.27 14.86
C GLY A 240 1.49 16.29 14.50
N THR A 241 1.60 15.06 14.96
CA THR A 241 0.61 13.98 14.77
C THR A 241 0.20 13.41 16.14
N THR A 242 -0.56 12.31 16.17
CA THR A 242 -0.95 11.65 17.43
C THR A 242 -0.38 10.24 17.56
N PRO A 243 -0.13 9.73 18.77
CA PRO A 243 0.34 8.37 19.00
C PRO A 243 -0.60 7.33 18.38
N GLU A 244 -1.92 7.57 18.47
CA GLU A 244 -2.93 6.67 17.91
C GLU A 244 -2.88 6.63 16.38
N ALA A 245 -2.64 7.78 15.73
CA ALA A 245 -2.46 7.85 14.29
C ALA A 245 -1.21 7.08 13.84
N ILE A 246 -0.10 7.21 14.58
CA ILE A 246 1.12 6.44 14.32
C ILE A 246 0.87 4.95 14.53
N ALA A 247 0.29 4.56 15.67
CA ALA A 247 0.02 3.17 16.00
C ALA A 247 -0.86 2.50 14.93
N ARG A 248 -1.90 3.20 14.49
CA ARG A 248 -2.82 2.71 13.46
C ARG A 248 -2.14 2.52 12.10
N ILE A 249 -1.34 3.49 11.63
CA ILE A 249 -0.63 3.39 10.34
C ILE A 249 0.37 2.23 10.36
N ASN A 250 0.96 1.93 11.51
CA ASN A 250 2.01 0.94 11.66
C ASN A 250 1.55 -0.39 12.26
N ALA A 251 0.24 -0.60 12.41
CA ALA A 251 -0.35 -1.81 13.02
C ALA A 251 0.25 -2.14 14.40
N ILE A 252 0.56 -1.11 15.23
CA ILE A 252 1.16 -1.29 16.55
C ILE A 252 0.04 -1.58 17.55
N ALA A 253 -0.03 -2.83 18.02
CA ALA A 253 -1.04 -3.27 18.99
C ALA A 253 -0.81 -2.69 20.39
N ASP A 254 0.46 -2.54 20.81
CA ASP A 254 0.84 -1.97 22.11
C ASP A 254 1.74 -0.76 21.90
N PRO A 255 1.21 0.47 22.06
CA PRO A 255 1.97 1.72 21.92
C PRO A 255 3.15 1.88 22.86
N ASN A 256 3.19 1.09 23.96
CA ASN A 256 4.26 1.13 24.96
C ASN A 256 5.43 0.20 24.61
N ARG A 257 5.30 -0.62 23.57
CA ARG A 257 6.34 -1.56 23.11
C ARG A 257 6.95 -1.10 21.80
N LEU A 258 7.72 -0.04 21.86
CA LEU A 258 8.47 0.47 20.72
C LEU A 258 9.93 0.06 20.83
N PHE A 259 10.42 -0.73 19.86
CA PHE A 259 11.81 -1.17 19.84
C PHE A 259 12.69 -0.23 19.03
N PRO A 260 13.95 0.02 19.45
CA PRO A 260 14.92 0.75 18.63
C PRO A 260 15.13 0.05 17.29
N GLY A 261 15.30 0.84 16.23
CA GLY A 261 15.44 0.33 14.86
C GLY A 261 14.11 0.03 14.17
N THR A 262 12.97 0.21 14.84
CA THR A 262 11.65 0.06 14.21
C THR A 262 11.42 1.20 13.22
N ARG A 263 11.02 0.87 12.00
CA ARG A 263 10.63 1.86 10.99
C ARG A 263 9.16 2.19 11.18
N LEU A 264 8.87 3.46 11.38
CA LEU A 264 7.52 3.98 11.56
C LEU A 264 7.14 4.89 10.40
N PHE A 265 5.99 4.64 9.83
CA PHE A 265 5.35 5.57 8.90
C PHE A 265 4.46 6.54 9.67
N LEU A 266 4.62 7.82 9.38
CA LEU A 266 3.86 8.89 10.01
C LEU A 266 3.20 9.75 8.94
N ARG A 267 1.93 10.06 9.16
CA ARG A 267 1.25 11.09 8.38
C ARG A 267 1.39 12.42 9.10
N VAL A 268 2.00 13.38 8.42
CA VAL A 268 2.33 14.68 8.98
C VAL A 268 1.81 15.80 8.07
N PRO A 269 1.49 17.01 8.59
CA PRO A 269 1.14 18.15 7.74
C PRO A 269 2.19 18.43 6.68
N LEU A 270 1.77 18.90 5.50
CA LEU A 270 2.71 19.32 4.44
C LEU A 270 3.67 20.41 4.91
N SER A 271 3.20 21.26 5.83
CA SER A 271 3.99 22.31 6.49
C SER A 271 4.99 21.77 7.50
N THR A 272 4.87 20.52 7.94
CA THR A 272 5.86 19.90 8.82
C THR A 272 7.17 19.85 8.05
N PRO A 273 8.25 20.50 8.54
CA PRO A 273 9.53 20.40 7.91
C PRO A 273 10.03 18.96 8.04
N VAL A 274 9.69 18.16 7.06
CA VAL A 274 10.42 16.92 6.82
C VAL A 274 11.54 17.36 5.94
N ALA A 275 12.73 17.24 6.44
CA ALA A 275 13.90 17.59 5.69
C ALA A 275 14.00 16.76 4.40
N PRO A 276 13.58 17.33 3.25
CA PRO A 276 14.26 17.09 2.02
C PRO A 276 15.28 18.22 1.92
N CYS A 277 16.56 17.96 1.96
CA CYS A 277 17.60 19.00 1.85
C CYS A 277 17.34 20.19 2.81
N GLY A 278 17.14 19.93 4.09
CA GLY A 278 16.67 20.93 5.04
C GLY A 278 17.66 21.17 6.17
N VAL A 279 17.26 22.01 7.07
CA VAL A 279 17.99 22.30 8.31
C VAL A 279 17.22 21.66 9.46
N TYR A 280 17.86 20.78 10.21
CA TYR A 280 17.35 20.28 11.48
C TYR A 280 17.82 21.19 12.60
N THR A 281 16.91 21.60 13.47
CA THR A 281 17.29 22.37 14.67
C THR A 281 17.43 21.40 15.85
N VAL A 282 18.65 21.32 16.41
CA VAL A 282 18.97 20.46 17.55
C VAL A 282 18.10 20.84 18.75
N ARG A 283 17.56 19.84 19.43
CA ARG A 283 16.70 19.99 20.62
C ARG A 283 17.42 19.52 21.86
N GLN A 284 16.89 19.87 23.01
CA GLN A 284 17.43 19.43 24.30
C GLN A 284 17.38 17.89 24.39
N GLY A 285 18.53 17.27 24.68
CA GLY A 285 18.67 15.82 24.75
C GLY A 285 19.00 15.12 23.42
N ASP A 286 19.08 15.84 22.31
CA ASP A 286 19.50 15.25 21.04
C ASP A 286 20.99 14.90 21.05
N THR A 287 21.30 13.78 20.36
CA THR A 287 22.66 13.41 19.96
C THR A 287 22.74 13.38 18.43
N LEU A 288 23.92 13.60 17.88
CA LEU A 288 24.10 13.59 16.43
C LEU A 288 23.73 12.24 15.80
N SER A 289 24.10 11.14 16.49
CA SER A 289 23.73 9.79 16.07
C SER A 289 22.22 9.53 16.17
N GLY A 290 21.56 10.06 17.21
CA GLY A 290 20.11 9.99 17.36
C GLY A 290 19.38 10.77 16.28
N ILE A 291 19.86 11.96 15.92
CA ILE A 291 19.32 12.78 14.83
C ILE A 291 19.50 12.05 13.49
N ALA A 292 20.71 11.54 13.22
CA ALA A 292 21.03 10.81 11.98
C ALA A 292 20.13 9.58 11.80
N ALA A 293 20.00 8.74 12.84
CA ALA A 293 19.15 7.57 12.83
C ALA A 293 17.66 7.92 12.63
N ARG A 294 17.18 9.00 13.30
CA ARG A 294 15.79 9.49 13.20
C ARG A 294 15.45 10.01 11.81
N LEU A 295 16.42 10.63 11.14
CA LEU A 295 16.22 11.24 9.83
C LEU A 295 16.64 10.32 8.67
N GLY A 296 17.17 9.13 8.97
CA GLY A 296 17.60 8.17 7.96
C GLY A 296 18.83 8.62 7.16
N VAL A 297 19.69 9.44 7.75
CA VAL A 297 20.93 9.98 7.14
C VAL A 297 22.17 9.43 7.82
N GLY A 298 23.30 9.40 7.11
CA GLY A 298 24.58 9.01 7.70
C GLY A 298 25.05 10.01 8.74
N VAL A 299 25.60 9.54 9.88
CA VAL A 299 26.19 10.41 10.90
C VAL A 299 27.39 11.17 10.30
N ASP A 300 28.22 10.47 9.52
CA ASP A 300 29.38 11.02 8.85
C ASP A 300 29.00 12.08 7.81
N ASP A 301 27.87 11.88 7.11
CA ASP A 301 27.33 12.86 6.16
C ASP A 301 26.87 14.13 6.88
N LEU A 302 26.22 13.99 8.05
CA LEU A 302 25.85 15.13 8.89
C LEU A 302 27.06 15.88 9.41
N ILE A 303 28.09 15.18 9.86
CA ILE A 303 29.35 15.76 10.33
C ILE A 303 30.02 16.55 9.20
N ALA A 304 30.21 15.93 8.05
CA ALA A 304 30.89 16.53 6.91
C ALA A 304 30.14 17.77 6.38
N ARG A 305 28.82 17.66 6.23
CA ARG A 305 28.00 18.76 5.69
C ARG A 305 27.92 19.97 6.62
N ASN A 306 27.96 19.74 7.92
CA ASN A 306 27.88 20.80 8.93
C ASN A 306 29.24 21.19 9.52
N GLN A 307 30.32 20.61 9.03
CA GLN A 307 31.71 20.90 9.52
C GLN A 307 31.82 20.73 11.05
N ILE A 308 31.15 19.69 11.59
CA ILE A 308 31.11 19.45 13.04
C ILE A 308 32.44 18.87 13.49
N ALA A 309 33.23 19.70 14.19
CA ALA A 309 34.54 19.30 14.69
C ALA A 309 34.47 18.27 15.84
N ASN A 310 33.39 18.32 16.65
CA ASN A 310 33.18 17.38 17.75
C ASN A 310 31.70 16.93 17.76
N PRO A 311 31.41 15.66 17.33
CA PRO A 311 30.08 15.13 17.30
C PRO A 311 29.32 15.07 18.63
N SER A 312 30.05 15.14 19.74
CA SER A 312 29.50 15.16 21.10
C SER A 312 29.11 16.56 21.59
N LEU A 313 29.40 17.61 20.83
CA LEU A 313 29.19 19.00 21.22
C LEU A 313 28.19 19.70 20.30
N ILE A 314 26.99 19.08 20.07
CA ILE A 314 25.86 19.78 19.47
C ILE A 314 25.03 20.42 20.57
N VAL A 315 24.50 21.62 20.31
CA VAL A 315 23.76 22.40 21.30
C VAL A 315 22.32 22.64 20.86
N PRO A 316 21.36 22.64 21.80
CA PRO A 316 19.99 22.99 21.50
C PRO A 316 19.88 24.34 20.77
N GLY A 317 19.09 24.38 19.69
CA GLY A 317 18.99 25.55 18.81
C GLY A 317 20.00 25.57 17.65
N GLN A 318 20.99 24.70 17.64
CA GLN A 318 21.94 24.58 16.51
C GLN A 318 21.23 24.09 15.28
N ALA A 319 21.44 24.75 14.14
CA ALA A 319 20.90 24.34 12.84
C ALA A 319 21.86 23.35 12.15
N LEU A 320 21.40 22.18 11.81
CA LEU A 320 22.12 21.15 11.07
C LEU A 320 21.57 21.05 9.66
N SER A 321 22.35 21.34 8.64
CA SER A 321 22.01 21.08 7.25
C SER A 321 22.01 19.57 7.00
N LEU A 322 20.94 19.07 6.42
CA LEU A 322 20.79 17.64 6.10
C LEU A 322 21.37 17.32 4.73
N PRO A 323 21.98 16.13 4.54
CA PRO A 323 22.54 15.72 3.26
C PRO A 323 21.51 15.47 2.19
#